data_d25ae8a13df6654d73cb38a19d97cde7
#
_entry.id   d25ae8a13df6654d73cb38a19d97cde7
#
_cell.length_a   1.000
_cell.length_b   1.000
_cell.length_c   1.000
_cell.angle_alpha   90.00
_cell.angle_beta   90.00
_cell.angle_gamma   90.00
#
_symmetry.space_group_name_H-M   'P 1'
#
loop_
_entity.id
_entity.type
_entity.pdbx_description
1 polymer ?
#
loop_
_entity_poly.entity_id
_entity_poly.type
_entity_poly.pdbx_seq_one_letter_code
_entity_poly.pdbx_strand_id
1 'polypeptide(L)'
;MDERATLCNMATECSAKTGICEADDVTVDWLLSRRENIEEENIRSRFVLPDEGAVYDGGIHEINLSEIRPMVAHPGNPDEGVPSDPTNGAYIDELGVVPIDIAYAGSCTAGKDDDFSYYAMVCEAALREGLVIADGVDCYIQFGSKSVKDLSLEMGWTSIFEKVGVKLIDPGCGACIGAGPGVSDNPEQVTVSAINRNFQGCLLYTSPSPRDRIR
;
A
#
# COMPACT_ATOMS: atom_id res chain seq x y z
N MET A 1 8.82 -8.77 -8.09
CA MET A 1 8.71 -7.42 -8.74
C MET A 1 7.80 -6.47 -7.99
N ASP A 2 6.75 -6.95 -7.38
CA ASP A 2 5.77 -6.12 -6.66
C ASP A 2 6.40 -5.33 -5.51
N GLU A 3 7.26 -5.95 -4.72
CA GLU A 3 8.02 -5.27 -3.65
C GLU A 3 8.93 -4.15 -4.19
N ARG A 4 9.61 -4.38 -5.33
CA ARG A 4 10.41 -3.33 -5.99
C ARG A 4 9.55 -2.17 -6.47
N ALA A 5 8.38 -2.48 -7.03
CA ALA A 5 7.42 -1.47 -7.43
C ALA A 5 6.93 -0.65 -6.21
N THR A 6 6.74 -1.29 -5.05
CA THR A 6 6.42 -0.60 -3.80
C THR A 6 7.53 0.36 -3.38
N LEU A 7 8.80 -0.09 -3.35
CA LEU A 7 9.93 0.75 -3.00
C LEU A 7 10.05 1.97 -3.92
N CYS A 8 9.94 1.77 -5.24
CA CYS A 8 9.99 2.87 -6.19
C CYS A 8 8.79 3.84 -6.05
N ASN A 9 7.59 3.32 -5.77
CA ASN A 9 6.39 4.11 -5.55
C ASN A 9 6.53 4.98 -4.29
N MET A 10 7.08 4.41 -3.21
CA MET A 10 7.28 5.10 -1.93
C MET A 10 8.33 6.21 -1.96
N ALA A 11 9.09 6.36 -3.05
CA ALA A 11 10.06 7.45 -3.21
C ALA A 11 9.41 8.84 -3.07
N THR A 12 8.16 8.98 -3.49
CA THR A 12 7.40 10.23 -3.36
C THR A 12 7.19 10.62 -1.89
N GLU A 13 6.95 9.67 -1.01
CA GLU A 13 6.78 9.89 0.42
C GLU A 13 8.09 10.31 1.10
N CYS A 14 9.22 9.97 0.49
CA CYS A 14 10.56 10.44 0.91
C CYS A 14 10.96 11.78 0.26
N SER A 15 10.03 12.49 -0.38
CA SER A 15 10.28 13.73 -1.12
C SER A 15 11.27 13.58 -2.30
N ALA A 16 11.51 12.36 -2.75
CA ALA A 16 12.31 12.07 -3.94
C ALA A 16 11.44 12.13 -5.21
N LYS A 17 12.07 12.46 -6.33
CA LYS A 17 11.37 12.50 -7.63
C LYS A 17 11.04 11.12 -8.17
N THR A 18 11.87 10.13 -7.88
CA THR A 18 11.73 8.76 -8.35
C THR A 18 12.55 7.81 -7.49
N GLY A 19 12.18 6.53 -7.51
CA GLY A 19 12.96 5.42 -6.99
C GLY A 19 13.37 4.51 -8.15
N ILE A 20 14.54 3.91 -8.07
CA ILE A 20 15.07 2.99 -9.07
C ILE A 20 15.58 1.74 -8.37
N CYS A 21 15.13 0.57 -8.81
CA CYS A 21 15.74 -0.71 -8.47
C CYS A 21 16.59 -1.16 -9.66
N GLU A 22 17.80 -1.61 -9.39
CA GLU A 22 18.66 -2.14 -10.42
C GLU A 22 18.03 -3.34 -11.11
N ALA A 23 18.24 -3.43 -12.43
CA ALA A 23 17.76 -4.55 -13.21
C ALA A 23 18.67 -5.77 -13.01
N ASP A 24 18.07 -6.94 -12.86
CA ASP A 24 18.73 -8.24 -12.66
C ASP A 24 17.92 -9.38 -13.29
N ASP A 25 18.24 -10.62 -12.94
CA ASP A 25 17.55 -11.81 -13.44
C ASP A 25 16.05 -11.81 -13.10
N VAL A 26 15.66 -11.32 -11.92
CA VAL A 26 14.22 -11.19 -11.54
C VAL A 26 13.49 -10.26 -12.50
N THR A 27 14.16 -9.19 -12.94
CA THR A 27 13.60 -8.26 -13.94
C THR A 27 13.42 -8.94 -15.29
N VAL A 28 14.41 -9.75 -15.71
CA VAL A 28 14.36 -10.51 -16.96
C VAL A 28 13.21 -11.50 -16.93
N ASP A 29 13.14 -12.35 -15.92
CA ASP A 29 12.12 -13.38 -15.77
C ASP A 29 10.70 -12.77 -15.76
N TRP A 30 10.54 -11.66 -15.04
CA TRP A 30 9.26 -10.96 -14.98
C TRP A 30 8.83 -10.39 -16.35
N LEU A 31 9.76 -9.83 -17.13
CA LEU A 31 9.47 -9.32 -18.46
C LEU A 31 9.16 -10.44 -19.45
N LEU A 32 9.90 -11.54 -19.40
CA LEU A 32 9.66 -12.72 -20.24
C LEU A 32 8.30 -13.35 -19.95
N SER A 33 7.88 -13.38 -18.68
CA SER A 33 6.57 -13.93 -18.30
C SER A 33 5.38 -13.08 -18.76
N ARG A 34 5.59 -11.80 -19.08
CA ARG A 34 4.52 -10.83 -19.39
C ARG A 34 4.53 -10.29 -20.82
N ARG A 35 5.57 -10.58 -21.58
CA ARG A 35 5.77 -10.08 -22.94
C ARG A 35 5.98 -11.21 -23.91
N GLU A 36 5.12 -11.32 -24.88
CA GLU A 36 5.33 -12.15 -26.04
C GLU A 36 6.35 -11.47 -26.99
N ASN A 37 7.15 -12.27 -27.68
CA ASN A 37 8.11 -11.80 -28.69
C ASN A 37 9.21 -10.86 -28.19
N ILE A 38 9.67 -11.04 -26.95
CA ILE A 38 10.88 -10.41 -26.46
C ILE A 38 11.90 -11.50 -26.08
N GLU A 39 13.15 -11.26 -26.42
CA GLU A 39 14.25 -12.18 -26.09
C GLU A 39 15.06 -11.64 -24.92
N GLU A 40 15.61 -12.54 -24.11
CA GLU A 40 16.42 -12.22 -22.95
C GLU A 40 17.58 -11.28 -23.28
N GLU A 41 18.30 -11.56 -24.38
CA GLU A 41 19.42 -10.72 -24.82
C GLU A 41 18.99 -9.28 -25.10
N ASN A 42 17.80 -9.09 -25.68
CA ASN A 42 17.25 -7.77 -25.95
C ASN A 42 16.91 -7.03 -24.64
N ILE A 43 16.44 -7.74 -23.60
CA ILE A 43 16.19 -7.15 -22.28
C ILE A 43 17.52 -6.74 -21.64
N ARG A 44 18.49 -7.66 -21.56
CA ARG A 44 19.79 -7.43 -20.91
C ARG A 44 20.59 -6.32 -21.58
N SER A 45 20.53 -6.20 -22.90
CA SER A 45 21.24 -5.14 -23.64
C SER A 45 20.75 -3.72 -23.31
N ARG A 46 19.61 -3.60 -22.63
CA ARG A 46 19.02 -2.32 -22.20
C ARG A 46 19.28 -1.99 -20.73
N PHE A 47 19.99 -2.84 -20.00
CA PHE A 47 20.29 -2.56 -18.62
C PHE A 47 21.21 -1.35 -18.52
N VAL A 48 20.83 -0.43 -17.63
CA VAL A 48 21.65 0.71 -17.26
C VAL A 48 21.98 0.55 -15.78
N LEU A 49 23.23 0.34 -15.48
CA LEU A 49 23.75 0.17 -14.13
C LEU A 49 24.44 1.47 -13.69
N PRO A 50 24.62 1.69 -12.38
CA PRO A 50 25.44 2.78 -11.87
C PRO A 50 26.86 2.73 -12.44
N ASP A 51 27.47 3.90 -12.62
CA ASP A 51 28.89 3.97 -13.00
C ASP A 51 29.77 3.39 -11.89
N GLU A 52 30.92 2.80 -12.28
CA GLU A 52 31.89 2.33 -11.30
C GLU A 52 32.38 3.49 -10.43
N GLY A 53 32.27 3.35 -9.12
CA GLY A 53 32.63 4.40 -8.17
C GLY A 53 31.62 5.55 -8.07
N ALA A 54 30.37 5.36 -8.49
CA ALA A 54 29.31 6.34 -8.30
C ALA A 54 29.21 6.79 -6.86
N VAL A 55 29.09 8.11 -6.65
CA VAL A 55 28.94 8.74 -5.34
C VAL A 55 27.51 9.26 -5.19
N TYR A 56 26.90 8.95 -4.07
CA TYR A 56 25.53 9.36 -3.76
C TYR A 56 25.54 10.42 -2.66
N ASP A 57 24.95 11.57 -2.90
CA ASP A 57 24.91 12.68 -1.94
C ASP A 57 24.21 12.32 -0.63
N GLY A 58 23.19 11.47 -0.68
CA GLY A 58 22.47 10.94 0.47
C GLY A 58 23.20 9.80 1.21
N GLY A 59 24.33 9.35 0.70
CA GLY A 59 25.07 8.21 1.22
C GLY A 59 24.48 6.85 0.83
N ILE A 60 24.98 5.80 1.48
CA ILE A 60 24.52 4.42 1.33
C ILE A 60 23.96 3.98 2.68
N HIS A 61 22.76 3.43 2.66
CA HIS A 61 22.07 2.92 3.82
C HIS A 61 21.78 1.42 3.64
N GLU A 62 22.25 0.61 4.58
CA GLU A 62 21.99 -0.82 4.60
C GLU A 62 20.82 -1.11 5.54
N ILE A 63 19.80 -1.82 5.06
CA ILE A 63 18.63 -2.21 5.83
C ILE A 63 18.48 -3.73 5.78
N ASN A 64 18.60 -4.38 6.94
CA ASN A 64 18.35 -5.82 7.06
C ASN A 64 16.84 -6.06 7.16
N LEU A 65 16.22 -6.49 6.08
CA LEU A 65 14.78 -6.75 6.02
C LEU A 65 14.32 -7.82 7.03
N SER A 66 15.21 -8.75 7.43
CA SER A 66 14.89 -9.79 8.41
C SER A 66 14.72 -9.26 9.83
N GLU A 67 15.17 -8.04 10.10
CA GLU A 67 15.08 -7.39 11.41
C GLU A 67 13.86 -6.45 11.52
N ILE A 68 13.15 -6.24 10.41
CA ILE A 68 11.97 -5.37 10.40
C ILE A 68 10.80 -6.08 11.08
N ARG A 69 10.32 -5.51 12.19
CA ARG A 69 9.12 -5.97 12.88
C ARG A 69 7.88 -5.30 12.29
N PRO A 70 6.73 -6.00 12.23
CA PRO A 70 5.47 -5.37 11.87
C PRO A 70 5.13 -4.21 12.80
N MET A 71 4.83 -3.04 12.23
CA MET A 71 4.52 -1.84 12.99
C MET A 71 3.39 -1.04 12.36
N VAL A 72 2.78 -0.19 13.16
CA VAL A 72 1.75 0.78 12.76
C VAL A 72 2.29 2.19 13.01
N ALA A 73 2.21 3.06 12.03
CA ALA A 73 2.45 4.49 12.22
C ALA A 73 1.16 5.17 12.70
N HIS A 74 1.26 5.94 13.78
CA HIS A 74 0.15 6.76 14.24
C HIS A 74 -0.03 8.01 13.37
N PRO A 75 -1.23 8.61 13.34
CA PRO A 75 -1.43 9.87 12.65
C PRO A 75 -0.53 10.98 13.22
N GLY A 76 0.10 11.73 12.34
CA GLY A 76 0.81 12.93 12.74
C GLY A 76 -0.13 14.10 12.97
N ASN A 77 0.29 15.03 13.83
CA ASN A 77 -0.36 16.31 14.02
C ASN A 77 0.70 17.44 14.01
N PRO A 78 0.94 18.06 12.86
CA PRO A 78 1.95 19.13 12.74
C PRO A 78 1.69 20.32 13.66
N ASP A 79 0.43 20.63 13.97
CA ASP A 79 0.06 21.74 14.84
C ASP A 79 0.48 21.49 16.31
N GLU A 80 0.59 20.23 16.68
CA GLU A 80 1.04 19.77 18.01
C GLU A 80 2.49 19.29 17.99
N GLY A 81 3.17 19.37 16.85
CA GLY A 81 4.54 18.88 16.68
C GLY A 81 4.68 17.35 16.67
N VAL A 82 3.58 16.63 16.43
CA VAL A 82 3.58 15.17 16.32
C VAL A 82 3.96 14.77 14.90
N PRO A 83 5.03 13.97 14.69
CA PRO A 83 5.47 13.61 13.36
C PRO A 83 4.51 12.64 12.66
N SER A 84 4.49 12.70 11.32
CA SER A 84 3.73 11.77 10.44
C SER A 84 4.63 10.67 9.87
N ASP A 85 5.59 10.22 10.62
CA ASP A 85 6.57 9.21 10.21
C ASP A 85 6.64 8.04 11.22
N PRO A 86 7.40 6.98 10.94
CA PRO A 86 7.49 5.81 11.81
C PRO A 86 8.04 6.07 13.22
N THR A 87 8.63 7.24 13.51
CA THR A 87 9.05 7.61 14.88
C THR A 87 7.83 7.82 15.78
N ASN A 88 6.67 8.11 15.20
CA ASN A 88 5.36 8.13 15.86
C ASN A 88 4.62 6.82 15.57
N GLY A 89 5.18 5.70 15.98
CA GLY A 89 4.61 4.38 15.70
C GLY A 89 4.70 3.43 16.88
N ALA A 90 4.06 2.28 16.73
CA ALA A 90 4.12 1.17 17.66
C ALA A 90 4.27 -0.15 16.91
N TYR A 91 4.94 -1.11 17.51
CA TYR A 91 4.93 -2.47 17.01
C TYR A 91 3.56 -3.13 17.27
N ILE A 92 3.11 -3.95 16.33
CA ILE A 92 1.76 -4.55 16.40
C ILE A 92 1.56 -5.38 17.66
N ASP A 93 2.59 -6.11 18.11
CA ASP A 93 2.58 -6.92 19.33
C ASP A 93 2.59 -6.09 20.63
N GLU A 94 2.86 -4.80 20.55
CA GLU A 94 2.86 -3.86 21.67
C GLU A 94 1.61 -2.95 21.70
N LEU A 95 0.87 -2.89 20.59
CA LEU A 95 -0.24 -1.95 20.40
C LEU A 95 -1.49 -2.27 21.25
N GLY A 96 -1.68 -3.53 21.63
CA GLY A 96 -2.92 -3.97 22.29
C GLY A 96 -4.12 -4.01 21.35
N VAL A 97 -5.32 -3.98 21.92
CA VAL A 97 -6.58 -4.00 21.13
C VAL A 97 -7.01 -2.56 20.84
N VAL A 98 -7.06 -2.21 19.57
CA VAL A 98 -7.56 -0.91 19.11
C VAL A 98 -8.86 -1.14 18.34
N PRO A 99 -10.01 -0.62 18.82
CA PRO A 99 -11.24 -0.63 18.03
C PRO A 99 -11.07 0.22 16.76
N ILE A 100 -11.62 -0.26 15.66
CA ILE A 100 -11.57 0.44 14.36
C ILE A 100 -12.96 0.58 13.77
N ASP A 101 -13.17 1.63 12.98
CA ASP A 101 -14.39 1.87 12.21
C ASP A 101 -14.16 1.57 10.72
N ILE A 102 -12.94 1.80 10.24
CA ILE A 102 -12.57 1.61 8.85
C ILE A 102 -11.29 0.80 8.75
N ALA A 103 -11.30 -0.23 7.88
CA ALA A 103 -10.10 -0.92 7.42
C ALA A 103 -9.92 -0.66 5.92
N TYR A 104 -8.74 -0.20 5.51
CA TYR A 104 -8.46 0.12 4.11
C TYR A 104 -7.15 -0.53 3.64
N ALA A 105 -7.24 -1.35 2.61
CA ALA A 105 -6.08 -2.01 2.01
C ALA A 105 -6.00 -1.75 0.51
N GLY A 106 -4.84 -2.04 -0.09
CA GLY A 106 -4.64 -1.95 -1.53
C GLY A 106 -4.03 -0.63 -1.99
N SER A 107 -4.59 -0.02 -3.04
CA SER A 107 -4.03 1.13 -3.75
C SER A 107 -2.77 0.80 -4.59
N CYS A 108 -2.08 1.82 -5.11
CA CYS A 108 -0.86 1.64 -5.89
C CYS A 108 0.30 1.01 -5.08
N THR A 109 0.28 1.12 -3.76
CA THR A 109 1.35 0.64 -2.87
C THR A 109 1.13 -0.80 -2.44
N ALA A 110 -0.06 -1.14 -1.97
CA ALA A 110 -0.40 -2.44 -1.41
C ALA A 110 -1.57 -3.13 -2.16
N GLY A 111 -1.70 -2.87 -3.46
CA GLY A 111 -2.78 -3.41 -4.30
C GLY A 111 -2.27 -4.19 -5.51
N LYS A 112 -1.16 -4.89 -5.40
CA LYS A 112 -0.53 -5.69 -6.45
C LYS A 112 -0.93 -7.16 -6.35
N ASP A 113 -0.43 -7.98 -7.25
CA ASP A 113 -0.79 -9.40 -7.35
C ASP A 113 -0.49 -10.17 -6.05
N ASP A 114 0.71 -9.98 -5.48
CA ASP A 114 1.12 -10.61 -4.23
C ASP A 114 0.28 -10.13 -3.05
N ASP A 115 0.02 -8.82 -2.94
CA ASP A 115 -0.81 -8.24 -1.89
C ASP A 115 -2.22 -8.86 -1.89
N PHE A 116 -2.85 -8.94 -3.07
CA PHE A 116 -4.18 -9.51 -3.21
C PHE A 116 -4.22 -11.01 -2.87
N SER A 117 -3.16 -11.75 -3.18
CA SER A 117 -3.05 -13.16 -2.78
C SER A 117 -3.05 -13.31 -1.26
N TYR A 118 -2.32 -12.45 -0.54
CA TYR A 118 -2.30 -12.45 0.93
C TYR A 118 -3.65 -12.05 1.53
N TYR A 119 -4.30 -11.01 0.98
CA TYR A 119 -5.65 -10.62 1.43
C TYR A 119 -6.65 -11.77 1.23
N ALA A 120 -6.61 -12.43 0.08
CA ALA A 120 -7.48 -13.57 -0.21
C ALA A 120 -7.23 -14.72 0.77
N MET A 121 -5.97 -15.04 1.06
CA MET A 121 -5.60 -16.09 2.02
C MET A 121 -6.15 -15.80 3.42
N VAL A 122 -6.07 -14.56 3.89
CA VAL A 122 -6.61 -14.15 5.20
C VAL A 122 -8.14 -14.23 5.19
N CYS A 123 -8.79 -13.74 4.14
CA CYS A 123 -10.25 -13.78 4.01
C CYS A 123 -10.77 -15.23 3.91
N GLU A 124 -10.08 -16.10 3.18
CA GLU A 124 -10.42 -17.54 3.14
C GLU A 124 -10.29 -18.20 4.51
N ALA A 125 -9.25 -17.89 5.26
CA ALA A 125 -9.08 -18.39 6.61
C ALA A 125 -10.23 -17.92 7.52
N ALA A 126 -10.60 -16.65 7.44
CA ALA A 126 -11.74 -16.10 8.18
C ALA A 126 -13.05 -16.83 7.85
N LEU A 127 -13.34 -17.05 6.56
CA LEU A 127 -14.55 -17.78 6.14
C LEU A 127 -14.57 -19.22 6.63
N ARG A 128 -13.42 -19.91 6.69
CA ARG A 128 -13.33 -21.26 7.25
C ARG A 128 -13.69 -21.32 8.72
N GLU A 129 -13.40 -20.27 9.47
CA GLU A 129 -13.76 -20.10 10.87
C GLU A 129 -15.17 -19.49 11.06
N GLY A 130 -15.90 -19.22 9.96
CA GLY A 130 -17.23 -18.60 10.01
C GLY A 130 -17.19 -17.10 10.37
N LEU A 131 -16.04 -16.45 10.18
CA LEU A 131 -15.84 -15.03 10.49
C LEU A 131 -16.12 -14.17 9.26
N VAL A 132 -16.68 -13.01 9.51
CA VAL A 132 -16.92 -11.93 8.53
C VAL A 132 -16.51 -10.60 9.16
N ILE A 133 -16.49 -9.52 8.37
CA ILE A 133 -16.26 -8.18 8.89
C ILE A 133 -17.30 -7.86 9.96
N ALA A 134 -16.84 -7.32 11.08
CA ALA A 134 -17.69 -7.01 12.22
C ALA A 134 -18.72 -5.92 11.87
N ASP A 135 -19.91 -6.01 12.49
CA ASP A 135 -20.93 -4.98 12.35
C ASP A 135 -20.38 -3.61 12.78
N GLY A 136 -20.63 -2.58 11.97
CA GLY A 136 -20.15 -1.23 12.20
C GLY A 136 -18.75 -0.95 11.67
N VAL A 137 -18.02 -1.94 11.14
CA VAL A 137 -16.73 -1.75 10.49
C VAL A 137 -16.89 -1.75 8.97
N ASP A 138 -16.39 -0.71 8.32
CA ASP A 138 -16.27 -0.64 6.88
C ASP A 138 -14.91 -1.14 6.43
N CYS A 139 -14.87 -2.21 5.64
CA CYS A 139 -13.63 -2.75 5.10
C CYS A 139 -13.55 -2.56 3.58
N TYR A 140 -12.48 -1.94 3.13
CA TYR A 140 -12.24 -1.64 1.72
C TYR A 140 -10.93 -2.28 1.24
N ILE A 141 -10.96 -2.85 0.03
CA ILE A 141 -9.75 -3.26 -0.70
C ILE A 141 -9.77 -2.60 -2.08
N GLN A 142 -8.75 -1.82 -2.38
CA GLN A 142 -8.60 -1.12 -3.65
C GLN A 142 -7.61 -1.81 -4.56
N PHE A 143 -8.02 -2.10 -5.79
CA PHE A 143 -7.12 -2.63 -6.81
C PHE A 143 -6.04 -1.61 -7.18
N GLY A 144 -4.79 -2.04 -7.25
CA GLY A 144 -3.68 -1.19 -7.67
C GLY A 144 -3.65 -0.94 -9.17
N SER A 145 -4.22 -1.85 -9.96
CA SER A 145 -4.31 -1.75 -11.41
C SER A 145 -5.47 -2.56 -11.97
N LYS A 146 -5.79 -2.32 -13.25
CA LYS A 146 -6.77 -3.13 -13.95
C LYS A 146 -6.34 -4.60 -14.07
N SER A 147 -5.05 -4.89 -14.26
CA SER A 147 -4.55 -6.26 -14.36
C SER A 147 -4.75 -7.04 -13.06
N VAL A 148 -4.55 -6.40 -11.90
CA VAL A 148 -4.83 -7.02 -10.59
C VAL A 148 -6.33 -7.32 -10.42
N LYS A 149 -7.20 -6.40 -10.88
CA LYS A 149 -8.64 -6.64 -10.87
C LYS A 149 -9.02 -7.84 -11.75
N ASP A 150 -8.48 -7.92 -12.96
CA ASP A 150 -8.73 -9.01 -13.88
C ASP A 150 -8.22 -10.35 -13.30
N LEU A 151 -7.02 -10.37 -12.72
CA LEU A 151 -6.46 -11.53 -12.01
C LEU A 151 -7.34 -11.94 -10.81
N SER A 152 -7.80 -10.98 -10.02
CA SER A 152 -8.66 -11.25 -8.86
C SER A 152 -9.98 -11.90 -9.26
N LEU A 153 -10.53 -11.53 -10.39
CA LEU A 153 -11.72 -12.17 -10.97
C LEU A 153 -11.41 -13.60 -11.44
N GLU A 154 -10.30 -13.80 -12.15
CA GLU A 154 -9.86 -15.10 -12.64
C GLU A 154 -9.60 -16.09 -11.50
N MET A 155 -8.93 -15.65 -10.45
CA MET A 155 -8.60 -16.44 -9.27
C MET A 155 -9.79 -16.64 -8.31
N GLY A 156 -10.92 -15.97 -8.55
CA GLY A 156 -12.10 -16.04 -7.70
C GLY A 156 -11.97 -15.26 -6.36
N TRP A 157 -10.93 -14.48 -6.18
CA TRP A 157 -10.69 -13.71 -4.94
C TRP A 157 -11.78 -12.67 -4.69
N THR A 158 -12.29 -12.03 -5.74
CA THR A 158 -13.42 -11.09 -5.66
C THR A 158 -14.60 -11.68 -4.88
N SER A 159 -14.98 -12.93 -5.19
CA SER A 159 -16.08 -13.61 -4.49
C SER A 159 -15.76 -13.92 -3.02
N ILE A 160 -14.49 -14.16 -2.68
CA ILE A 160 -14.05 -14.38 -1.31
C ILE A 160 -14.20 -13.09 -0.50
N PHE A 161 -13.70 -11.98 -1.05
CA PHE A 161 -13.79 -10.66 -0.42
C PHE A 161 -15.23 -10.24 -0.18
N GLU A 162 -16.11 -10.40 -1.17
CA GLU A 162 -17.54 -10.07 -1.03
C GLU A 162 -18.21 -10.91 0.07
N LYS A 163 -17.90 -12.21 0.17
CA LYS A 163 -18.47 -13.08 1.20
C LYS A 163 -18.04 -12.70 2.61
N VAL A 164 -16.83 -12.19 2.79
CA VAL A 164 -16.36 -11.68 4.09
C VAL A 164 -16.98 -10.34 4.43
N GLY A 165 -17.48 -9.59 3.44
CA GLY A 165 -18.07 -8.25 3.61
C GLY A 165 -17.16 -7.11 3.20
N VAL A 166 -16.10 -7.39 2.45
CA VAL A 166 -15.19 -6.36 1.89
C VAL A 166 -15.85 -5.63 0.74
N LYS A 167 -15.69 -4.31 0.71
CA LYS A 167 -16.09 -3.42 -0.38
C LYS A 167 -14.91 -3.21 -1.32
N LEU A 168 -15.04 -3.65 -2.57
CA LEU A 168 -13.98 -3.53 -3.56
C LEU A 168 -14.02 -2.18 -4.28
N ILE A 169 -12.86 -1.56 -4.45
CA ILE A 169 -12.69 -0.25 -5.08
C ILE A 169 -11.83 -0.38 -6.34
N ASP A 170 -12.26 0.25 -7.43
CA ASP A 170 -11.54 0.31 -8.68
C ASP A 170 -10.19 1.06 -8.54
N PRO A 171 -9.22 0.80 -9.44
CA PRO A 171 -7.93 1.48 -9.43
C PRO A 171 -8.08 3.00 -9.49
N GLY A 172 -7.36 3.70 -8.60
CA GLY A 172 -7.37 5.16 -8.54
C GLY A 172 -6.63 5.66 -7.31
N CYS A 173 -6.58 6.96 -7.11
CA CYS A 173 -5.97 7.55 -5.90
C CYS A 173 -6.91 7.47 -4.68
N GLY A 174 -8.21 7.61 -4.87
CA GLY A 174 -9.23 7.37 -3.84
C GLY A 174 -8.93 8.00 -2.48
N ALA A 175 -9.04 7.19 -1.43
CA ALA A 175 -8.83 7.62 -0.06
C ALA A 175 -7.40 8.15 0.22
N CYS A 176 -6.40 7.73 -0.54
CA CYS A 176 -5.03 8.22 -0.41
C CYS A 176 -4.89 9.75 -0.62
N ILE A 177 -5.79 10.35 -1.37
CA ILE A 177 -5.87 11.81 -1.57
C ILE A 177 -7.08 12.45 -0.88
N GLY A 178 -7.67 11.75 0.08
CA GLY A 178 -8.85 12.25 0.81
C GLY A 178 -10.13 12.28 -0.03
N ALA A 179 -10.30 11.35 -0.96
CA ALA A 179 -11.46 11.31 -1.86
C ALA A 179 -12.08 9.91 -1.96
N GLY A 180 -13.40 9.86 -1.98
CA GLY A 180 -14.15 8.62 -2.20
C GLY A 180 -14.32 7.73 -0.97
N PRO A 181 -14.76 6.48 -1.18
CA PRO A 181 -15.01 5.55 -0.09
C PRO A 181 -13.76 5.24 0.73
N GLY A 182 -13.93 5.06 2.04
CA GLY A 182 -12.85 4.71 2.97
C GLY A 182 -12.13 5.90 3.60
N VAL A 183 -12.49 7.14 3.24
CA VAL A 183 -12.09 8.33 3.97
C VAL A 183 -12.96 8.46 5.21
N SER A 184 -12.36 8.82 6.37
CA SER A 184 -13.12 9.08 7.60
C SER A 184 -14.09 10.26 7.42
N ASP A 185 -15.31 10.10 7.89
CA ASP A 185 -16.37 11.11 7.80
C ASP A 185 -16.35 12.10 8.96
N ASN A 186 -15.73 11.72 10.07
CA ASN A 186 -15.66 12.53 11.28
C ASN A 186 -14.39 12.23 12.09
N PRO A 187 -14.03 13.11 13.05
CA PRO A 187 -12.77 12.98 13.80
C PRO A 187 -12.73 11.83 14.80
N GLU A 188 -13.86 11.23 15.13
CA GLU A 188 -13.95 10.13 16.10
C GLU A 188 -13.65 8.76 15.47
N GLN A 189 -13.73 8.65 14.13
CA GLN A 189 -13.47 7.40 13.43
C GLN A 189 -11.99 7.01 13.45
N VAL A 190 -11.75 5.76 13.76
CA VAL A 190 -10.42 5.14 13.73
C VAL A 190 -10.27 4.30 12.46
N THR A 191 -9.30 4.67 11.63
CA THR A 191 -8.98 3.96 10.40
C THR A 191 -7.64 3.24 10.52
N VAL A 192 -7.62 1.94 10.22
CA VAL A 192 -6.38 1.20 9.96
C VAL A 192 -6.18 1.04 8.47
N SER A 193 -5.00 1.33 7.95
CA SER A 193 -4.76 1.21 6.52
C SER A 193 -3.38 0.66 6.17
N ALA A 194 -3.31 -0.02 5.03
CA ALA A 194 -2.07 -0.48 4.39
C ALA A 194 -1.68 0.42 3.20
N ILE A 195 -2.10 1.68 3.18
CA ILE A 195 -1.68 2.65 2.17
C ILE A 195 -0.52 3.50 2.68
N ASN A 196 0.19 4.12 1.76
CA ASN A 196 1.44 4.84 2.00
C ASN A 196 1.29 6.22 2.65
N ARG A 197 0.07 6.72 2.91
CA ARG A 197 -0.16 8.07 3.43
C ARG A 197 -0.88 8.05 4.75
N ASN A 198 -0.32 8.77 5.71
CA ASN A 198 -0.77 8.79 7.10
C ASN A 198 -0.71 10.22 7.68
N PHE A 199 -1.28 11.19 6.99
CA PHE A 199 -1.30 12.58 7.46
C PHE A 199 -2.67 13.21 7.25
N GLN A 200 -2.91 14.32 7.92
CA GLN A 200 -4.14 15.08 7.86
C GLN A 200 -4.51 15.47 6.43
N GLY A 201 -5.78 15.33 6.06
CA GLY A 201 -6.30 15.66 4.73
C GLY A 201 -6.13 14.55 3.68
N CYS A 202 -5.60 13.39 4.09
CA CYS A 202 -5.59 12.17 3.29
C CYS A 202 -6.70 11.22 3.73
N LEU A 203 -6.35 10.03 4.22
CA LEU A 203 -7.30 9.03 4.68
C LEU A 203 -8.06 9.49 5.94
N LEU A 204 -7.41 10.27 6.79
CA LEU A 204 -7.94 10.71 8.07
C LEU A 204 -8.75 11.99 7.94
N TYR A 205 -9.85 12.07 8.69
CA TYR A 205 -10.65 13.29 8.79
C TYR A 205 -9.83 14.45 9.33
N THR A 206 -9.96 15.60 8.66
CA THR A 206 -9.43 16.86 9.15
C THR A 206 -10.49 17.93 9.07
N SER A 207 -10.78 18.58 10.17
CA SER A 207 -11.70 19.70 10.22
C SER A 207 -10.94 21.00 10.46
N PRO A 208 -11.18 22.04 9.65
CA PRO A 208 -11.76 22.01 8.32
C PRO A 208 -10.73 21.64 7.25
N SER A 209 -11.18 20.95 6.21
CA SER A 209 -10.34 20.71 5.03
C SER A 209 -9.84 22.05 4.45
N PRO A 210 -8.60 22.13 3.95
CA PRO A 210 -8.15 23.34 3.24
C PRO A 210 -9.07 23.76 2.09
N ARG A 211 -9.84 22.84 1.53
CA ARG A 211 -10.85 23.11 0.49
C ARG A 211 -12.07 23.86 1.02
N ASP A 212 -12.39 23.72 2.30
CA ASP A 212 -13.54 24.39 2.92
C ASP A 212 -13.21 25.86 3.30
N ARG A 213 -11.93 26.23 3.30
CA ARG A 213 -11.49 27.62 3.53
C ARG A 213 -11.50 28.51 2.28
N ILE A 214 -11.84 27.94 1.10
CA ILE A 214 -11.91 28.66 -0.18
C ILE A 214 -13.38 28.80 -0.58
N ARG A 215 -14.21 29.26 0.33
CA ARG A 215 -15.55 29.78 0.02
C ARG A 215 -15.73 31.17 0.58
#